data_78e9c214829c60f880f757aac8116d0b
#
_entry.id   78e9c214829c60f880f757aac8116d0b
#
_cell.length_a   1.000
_cell.length_b   1.000
_cell.length_c   1.000
_cell.angle_alpha   90.00
_cell.angle_beta   90.00
_cell.angle_gamma   90.00
#
_symmetry.space_group_name_H-M   'P 1'
#
loop_
_entity.id
_entity.type
_entity.pdbx_description
1 polymer ?
#
loop_
_entity_poly.entity_id
_entity_poly.type
_entity_poly.pdbx_seq_one_letter_code
_entity_poly.pdbx_strand_id
1 'polypeptide(L)'
;MTQDIVGVWHLEAFHDLDEAGRPVGEGPLGPAPEGMLVYTPDGHVSVSMMPTTPGPGPSYMGYAGEWWVTEGQVVHRIRISSRADWIGVEQTRDAVLDGDLLTVRATREVDARQQRRVLVWRRAGQSGTA
;
A
#
# COMPACT_ATOMS: atom_id res chain seq x y z
N MET A 1 15.83 -4.36 -8.14
CA MET A 1 14.75 -3.79 -7.35
C MET A 1 14.00 -4.81 -6.48
N THR A 2 13.80 -6.02 -6.96
CA THR A 2 13.05 -7.03 -6.21
C THR A 2 13.57 -7.22 -4.78
N GLN A 3 14.87 -7.40 -4.63
CA GLN A 3 15.46 -7.59 -3.31
C GLN A 3 15.40 -6.34 -2.45
N ASP A 4 15.34 -5.19 -3.09
CA ASP A 4 15.44 -3.91 -2.37
C ASP A 4 14.21 -3.61 -1.54
N ILE A 5 13.06 -4.16 -1.89
CA ILE A 5 11.82 -3.89 -1.16
C ILE A 5 11.46 -4.99 -0.16
N VAL A 6 12.26 -6.05 -0.08
CA VAL A 6 12.06 -7.10 0.93
C VAL A 6 12.24 -6.51 2.31
N GLY A 7 11.32 -6.81 3.22
CA GLY A 7 11.38 -6.35 4.60
C GLY A 7 10.05 -5.86 5.10
N VAL A 8 10.11 -5.12 6.19
CA VAL A 8 8.94 -4.59 6.89
C VAL A 8 8.91 -3.07 6.71
N TRP A 9 7.72 -2.56 6.43
CA TRP A 9 7.49 -1.15 6.17
C TRP A 9 6.34 -0.64 7.03
N HIS A 10 6.45 0.61 7.49
CA HIS A 10 5.39 1.29 8.22
C HIS A 10 4.75 2.37 7.35
N LEU A 11 3.45 2.50 7.41
CA LEU A 11 2.72 3.48 6.62
C LEU A 11 3.02 4.89 7.13
N GLU A 12 3.49 5.74 6.22
CA GLU A 12 3.82 7.13 6.49
C GLU A 12 2.67 8.05 6.07
N ALA A 13 2.04 7.73 4.92
CA ALA A 13 0.97 8.56 4.38
C ALA A 13 0.12 7.76 3.40
N PHE A 14 -1.16 8.10 3.35
CA PHE A 14 -2.10 7.51 2.42
C PHE A 14 -3.08 8.61 2.00
N HIS A 15 -2.94 9.11 0.77
CA HIS A 15 -3.69 10.26 0.28
C HIS A 15 -4.37 9.98 -1.04
N ASP A 16 -5.47 10.68 -1.28
CA ASP A 16 -6.00 10.80 -2.63
C ASP A 16 -5.21 11.88 -3.38
N LEU A 17 -5.09 11.72 -4.69
CA LEU A 17 -4.37 12.64 -5.56
C LEU A 17 -5.33 13.30 -6.54
N ASP A 18 -5.03 14.56 -6.93
CA ASP A 18 -5.75 15.24 -8.01
C ASP A 18 -5.18 14.79 -9.36
N GLU A 19 -5.72 15.37 -10.44
CA GLU A 19 -5.29 15.04 -11.80
C GLU A 19 -3.83 15.40 -12.07
N ALA A 20 -3.30 16.38 -11.32
CA ALA A 20 -1.90 16.77 -11.43
C ALA A 20 -0.97 15.92 -10.56
N GLY A 21 -1.52 14.96 -9.82
CA GLY A 21 -0.74 14.08 -8.96
C GLY A 21 -0.40 14.67 -7.60
N ARG A 22 -1.08 15.73 -7.18
CA ARG A 22 -0.86 16.36 -5.88
C ARG A 22 -1.83 15.83 -4.85
N PRO A 23 -1.43 15.70 -3.57
CA PRO A 23 -2.36 15.30 -2.52
C PRO A 23 -3.51 16.30 -2.39
N VAL A 24 -4.74 15.80 -2.39
CA VAL A 24 -5.93 16.64 -2.29
C VAL A 24 -6.80 16.32 -1.09
N GLY A 25 -6.36 15.40 -0.27
CA GLY A 25 -7.12 15.05 0.91
C GLY A 25 -6.67 13.74 1.48
N GLU A 26 -7.37 13.36 2.53
CA GLU A 26 -7.10 12.10 3.19
C GLU A 26 -7.58 10.95 2.33
N GLY A 27 -6.89 9.83 2.42
CA GLY A 27 -7.38 8.60 1.83
C GLY A 27 -8.53 8.01 2.63
N PRO A 28 -8.90 6.77 2.31
CA PRO A 28 -10.08 6.15 2.93
C PRO A 28 -9.94 5.88 4.44
N LEU A 29 -8.72 5.97 4.97
CA LEU A 29 -8.46 5.68 6.38
C LEU A 29 -8.26 6.93 7.24
N GLY A 30 -8.53 8.12 6.69
CA GLY A 30 -8.45 9.35 7.47
C GLY A 30 -7.05 9.95 7.55
N PRO A 31 -6.83 10.87 8.50
CA PRO A 31 -5.64 11.75 8.47
C PRO A 31 -4.33 11.10 8.87
N ALA A 32 -4.35 10.11 9.74
CA ALA A 32 -3.13 9.52 10.28
C ALA A 32 -3.27 8.01 10.44
N PRO A 33 -3.43 7.28 9.33
CA PRO A 33 -3.62 5.84 9.44
C PRO A 33 -2.36 5.13 9.92
N GLU A 34 -2.56 3.99 10.58
CA GLU A 34 -1.49 3.07 10.92
C GLU A 34 -1.47 1.95 9.90
N GLY A 35 -0.29 1.48 9.54
CA GLY A 35 -0.19 0.39 8.61
C GLY A 35 1.16 -0.29 8.62
N MET A 36 1.15 -1.54 8.22
CA MET A 36 2.35 -2.35 8.10
C MET A 36 2.27 -3.13 6.80
N LEU A 37 3.39 -3.16 6.09
CA LEU A 37 3.55 -3.89 4.85
C LEU A 37 4.76 -4.80 5.02
N VAL A 38 4.62 -6.06 4.66
CA VAL A 38 5.71 -7.03 4.73
C VAL A 38 5.88 -7.69 3.39
N TYR A 39 7.09 -7.63 2.84
CA TYR A 39 7.50 -8.40 1.67
C TYR A 39 8.54 -9.42 2.11
N THR A 40 8.27 -10.69 1.86
CA THR A 40 9.23 -11.75 2.17
C THR A 40 10.08 -12.08 0.95
N PRO A 41 11.30 -12.58 1.16
CA PRO A 41 12.17 -12.92 0.02
C PRO A 41 11.66 -14.10 -0.81
N ASP A 42 10.77 -14.92 -0.26
CA ASP A 42 10.18 -16.05 -0.99
C ASP A 42 8.89 -15.68 -1.71
N GLY A 43 8.56 -14.39 -1.83
CA GLY A 43 7.48 -13.94 -2.69
C GLY A 43 6.12 -13.81 -2.03
N HIS A 44 6.05 -13.62 -0.73
CA HIS A 44 4.78 -13.40 -0.04
C HIS A 44 4.66 -11.94 0.42
N VAL A 45 3.43 -11.45 0.47
CA VAL A 45 3.13 -10.09 0.91
C VAL A 45 2.00 -10.10 1.91
N SER A 46 2.09 -9.20 2.88
CA SER A 46 1.01 -8.96 3.84
C SER A 46 0.89 -7.45 4.08
N VAL A 47 -0.33 -6.96 3.99
CA VAL A 47 -0.65 -5.55 4.19
C VAL A 47 -1.73 -5.46 5.25
N SER A 48 -1.53 -4.58 6.22
CA SER A 48 -2.51 -4.32 7.29
C SER A 48 -2.57 -2.82 7.53
N MET A 49 -3.75 -2.25 7.45
CA MET A 49 -3.94 -0.80 7.64
C MET A 49 -5.22 -0.54 8.40
N MET A 50 -5.20 0.50 9.24
CA MET A 50 -6.38 0.90 10.00
C MET A 50 -6.35 2.40 10.25
N PRO A 51 -7.53 3.04 10.40
CA PRO A 51 -7.57 4.42 10.84
C PRO A 51 -7.21 4.53 12.32
N THR A 52 -6.71 5.70 12.71
CA THR A 52 -6.46 6.01 14.13
C THR A 52 -7.53 6.91 14.73
N THR A 53 -8.42 7.43 13.88
CA THR A 53 -9.57 8.22 14.32
C THR A 53 -10.85 7.64 13.76
N PRO A 54 -11.97 7.71 14.48
CA PRO A 54 -13.26 7.26 13.93
C PRO A 54 -13.64 8.04 12.68
N GLY A 55 -14.26 7.38 11.74
CA GLY A 55 -14.68 8.01 10.49
C GLY A 55 -15.64 7.11 9.72
N PRO A 56 -16.16 7.59 8.58
CA PRO A 56 -17.13 6.85 7.79
C PRO A 56 -16.54 5.72 6.96
N GLY A 57 -15.21 5.67 6.82
CA GLY A 57 -14.55 4.65 6.05
C GLY A 57 -14.40 3.33 6.79
N PRO A 58 -13.71 2.36 6.18
CA PRO A 58 -13.49 1.07 6.82
C PRO A 58 -12.65 1.18 8.08
N SER A 59 -12.89 0.30 9.04
CA SER A 59 -12.12 0.25 10.26
C SER A 59 -10.83 -0.55 10.12
N TYR A 60 -10.71 -1.29 9.01
CA TYR A 60 -9.52 -2.10 8.74
C TYR A 60 -9.47 -2.45 7.25
N MET A 61 -8.28 -2.36 6.68
CA MET A 61 -7.99 -2.82 5.32
C MET A 61 -6.77 -3.72 5.37
N GLY A 62 -6.92 -4.97 4.97
CA GLY A 62 -5.81 -5.88 4.98
C GLY A 62 -5.95 -7.02 4.01
N TYR A 63 -4.82 -7.52 3.53
CA TYR A 63 -4.78 -8.68 2.67
C TYR A 63 -3.39 -9.32 2.71
N ALA A 64 -3.33 -10.54 2.21
CA ALA A 64 -2.07 -11.25 2.07
C ALA A 64 -2.11 -12.12 0.81
N GLY A 65 -0.94 -12.40 0.28
CA GLY A 65 -0.82 -13.22 -0.91
C GLY A 65 0.62 -13.28 -1.40
N GLU A 66 0.80 -13.28 -2.72
CA GLU A 66 2.11 -13.30 -3.34
C GLU A 66 2.44 -11.95 -3.98
N TRP A 67 3.72 -11.71 -4.20
CA TRP A 67 4.16 -10.49 -4.86
C TRP A 67 5.33 -10.76 -5.81
N TRP A 68 5.43 -9.88 -6.81
CA TRP A 68 6.58 -9.84 -7.71
C TRP A 68 6.71 -8.43 -8.28
N VAL A 69 7.86 -8.16 -8.90
CA VAL A 69 8.13 -6.87 -9.53
C VAL A 69 8.26 -7.06 -11.03
N THR A 70 7.70 -6.16 -11.79
CA THR A 70 7.82 -6.14 -13.24
C THR A 70 7.84 -4.69 -13.73
N GLU A 71 8.90 -4.31 -14.45
CA GLU A 71 9.01 -3.02 -15.14
C GLU A 71 8.63 -1.80 -14.29
N GLY A 72 9.22 -1.70 -13.09
CA GLY A 72 8.96 -0.56 -12.20
C GLY A 72 7.63 -0.63 -11.47
N GLN A 73 6.94 -1.75 -11.59
CA GLN A 73 5.68 -1.98 -10.90
C GLN A 73 5.80 -3.13 -9.93
N VAL A 74 5.04 -3.08 -8.84
CA VAL A 74 4.88 -4.21 -7.95
C VAL A 74 3.48 -4.76 -8.13
N VAL A 75 3.39 -6.08 -8.14
CA VAL A 75 2.11 -6.79 -8.27
C VAL A 75 1.85 -7.56 -6.99
N HIS A 76 0.65 -7.40 -6.45
CA HIS A 76 0.18 -8.18 -5.31
C HIS A 76 -0.97 -9.07 -5.78
N ARG A 77 -0.80 -10.38 -5.69
CA ARG A 77 -1.90 -11.33 -5.93
C ARG A 77 -2.54 -11.66 -4.60
N ILE A 78 -3.77 -11.25 -4.44
CA ILE A 78 -4.47 -11.33 -3.16
C ILE A 78 -5.10 -12.70 -2.97
N ARG A 79 -4.74 -13.39 -1.89
CA ARG A 79 -5.28 -14.69 -1.54
C ARG A 79 -6.34 -14.60 -0.46
N ILE A 80 -6.10 -13.77 0.54
CA ILE A 80 -7.03 -13.52 1.63
C ILE A 80 -7.13 -12.02 1.82
N SER A 81 -8.30 -11.54 2.22
CA SER A 81 -8.55 -10.10 2.31
C SER A 81 -9.70 -9.82 3.26
N SER A 82 -9.66 -8.63 3.87
CA SER A 82 -10.79 -8.09 4.61
C SER A 82 -11.97 -7.76 3.68
N ARG A 83 -11.71 -7.67 2.37
CA ARG A 83 -12.74 -7.45 1.35
C ARG A 83 -12.83 -8.67 0.46
N ALA A 84 -13.99 -9.32 0.46
CA ALA A 84 -14.18 -10.54 -0.32
C ALA A 84 -13.99 -10.32 -1.83
N ASP A 85 -14.35 -9.12 -2.32
CA ASP A 85 -14.24 -8.80 -3.74
C ASP A 85 -12.79 -8.62 -4.22
N TRP A 86 -11.83 -8.56 -3.31
CA TRP A 86 -10.41 -8.48 -3.67
C TRP A 86 -9.74 -9.85 -3.78
N ILE A 87 -10.37 -10.90 -3.28
CA ILE A 87 -9.77 -12.23 -3.31
C ILE A 87 -9.59 -12.69 -4.75
N GLY A 88 -8.36 -13.10 -5.10
CA GLY A 88 -8.02 -13.54 -6.45
C GLY A 88 -7.60 -12.41 -7.38
N VAL A 89 -7.68 -11.16 -6.94
CA VAL A 89 -7.32 -10.01 -7.75
C VAL A 89 -5.80 -9.81 -7.74
N GLU A 90 -5.24 -9.42 -8.89
CA GLU A 90 -3.86 -8.93 -8.97
C GLU A 90 -3.88 -7.42 -8.99
N GLN A 91 -3.34 -6.81 -7.96
CA GLN A 91 -3.21 -5.35 -7.89
C GLN A 91 -1.82 -4.97 -8.37
N THR A 92 -1.77 -4.21 -9.47
CA THR A 92 -0.52 -3.71 -10.04
C THR A 92 -0.39 -2.24 -9.66
N ARG A 93 0.76 -1.87 -9.11
CA ARG A 93 1.02 -0.53 -8.60
C ARG A 93 2.36 -0.03 -9.08
N ASP A 94 2.43 1.25 -9.46
CA ASP A 94 3.71 1.90 -9.70
C ASP A 94 4.44 2.03 -8.37
N ALA A 95 5.72 1.69 -8.35
CA ALA A 95 6.52 1.71 -7.14
C ALA A 95 7.85 2.40 -7.38
N VAL A 96 8.19 3.33 -6.49
CA VAL A 96 9.47 4.03 -6.52
C VAL A 96 10.12 3.89 -5.15
N LEU A 97 11.32 3.35 -5.15
CA LEU A 97 12.12 3.23 -3.93
C LEU A 97 13.15 4.34 -3.91
N ASP A 98 13.17 5.12 -2.84
CA ASP A 98 14.14 6.19 -2.63
C ASP A 98 14.65 6.07 -1.19
N GLY A 99 15.82 5.47 -1.03
CA GLY A 99 16.37 5.19 0.30
C GLY A 99 15.43 4.30 1.11
N ASP A 100 14.95 4.82 2.22
CA ASP A 100 14.05 4.10 3.12
C ASP A 100 12.57 4.40 2.87
N LEU A 101 12.25 5.09 1.78
CA LEU A 101 10.88 5.39 1.41
C LEU A 101 10.47 4.63 0.16
N LEU A 102 9.37 3.93 0.26
CA LEU A 102 8.74 3.26 -0.86
C LEU A 102 7.42 3.99 -1.15
N THR A 103 7.32 4.58 -2.32
CA THR A 103 6.11 5.29 -2.76
C THR A 103 5.37 4.41 -3.75
N VAL A 104 4.14 4.10 -3.43
CA VAL A 104 3.30 3.23 -4.26
C VAL A 104 2.10 4.04 -4.72
N ARG A 105 1.87 4.05 -6.03
CA ARG A 105 0.74 4.78 -6.62
C ARG A 105 -0.26 3.81 -7.20
N ALA A 106 -1.51 4.02 -6.85
CA ALA A 106 -2.63 3.24 -7.33
C ALA A 106 -3.54 4.12 -8.18
N THR A 107 -3.98 3.60 -9.32
CA THR A 107 -4.97 4.26 -10.15
C THR A 107 -6.10 3.27 -10.37
N ARG A 108 -7.33 3.73 -10.18
CA ARG A 108 -8.53 2.92 -10.47
C ARG A 108 -9.58 3.80 -11.12
N GLU A 109 -10.46 3.18 -11.89
CA GLU A 109 -11.55 3.89 -12.52
C GLU A 109 -12.78 3.81 -11.64
N VAL A 110 -13.37 4.97 -11.34
CA VAL A 110 -14.61 5.08 -10.57
C VAL A 110 -15.51 6.05 -11.31
N ASP A 111 -16.67 5.61 -11.75
CA ASP A 111 -17.66 6.45 -12.46
C ASP A 111 -17.04 7.19 -13.66
N ALA A 112 -16.29 6.46 -14.49
CA ALA A 112 -15.61 6.97 -15.68
C ALA A 112 -14.52 8.03 -15.37
N ARG A 113 -14.13 8.17 -14.11
CA ARG A 113 -13.03 9.04 -13.70
C ARG A 113 -11.93 8.21 -13.10
N GLN A 114 -10.69 8.64 -13.29
CA GLN A 114 -9.55 7.99 -12.67
C GLN A 114 -9.39 8.48 -11.24
N GLN A 115 -9.45 7.56 -10.30
CA GLN A 115 -9.13 7.84 -8.92
C GLN A 115 -7.70 7.43 -8.67
N ARG A 116 -6.88 8.36 -8.21
CA ARG A 116 -5.47 8.12 -7.94
C ARG A 116 -5.21 8.26 -6.45
N ARG A 117 -4.35 7.37 -5.96
CA ARG A 117 -3.95 7.36 -4.56
C ARG A 117 -2.47 7.12 -4.46
N VAL A 118 -1.88 7.66 -3.41
CA VAL A 118 -0.48 7.42 -3.09
C VAL A 118 -0.38 6.89 -1.68
N LEU A 119 0.44 5.86 -1.52
CA LEU A 119 0.84 5.33 -0.22
C LEU A 119 2.34 5.49 -0.11
N VAL A 120 2.79 6.06 0.99
CA VAL A 120 4.20 6.20 1.28
C VAL A 120 4.51 5.31 2.48
N TRP A 121 5.47 4.42 2.28
CA TRP A 121 5.91 3.47 3.28
C TRP A 121 7.34 3.76 3.69
N ARG A 122 7.61 3.77 4.98
CA ARG A 122 8.97 3.93 5.51
C ARG A 122 9.49 2.58 5.99
N ARG A 123 10.70 2.23 5.59
CA ARG A 123 11.32 0.99 6.03
C ARG A 123 11.42 0.98 7.54
N ALA A 124 10.95 -0.10 8.16
CA ALA A 124 11.08 -0.27 9.59
C ALA A 124 12.55 -0.34 9.98
N GLY A 125 12.92 0.34 11.03
CA GLY A 125 14.26 0.28 11.54
C GLY A 125 14.59 -1.10 12.08
N GLN A 126 15.88 -1.29 12.38
CA GLN A 126 16.37 -2.53 12.95
C GLN A 126 15.86 -2.62 14.39
N SER A 127 14.72 -3.25 14.56
CA SER A 127 14.10 -3.32 15.88
C SER A 127 14.91 -4.14 16.87
N GLY A 128 15.82 -4.97 16.37
CA GLY A 128 16.74 -5.66 17.25
C GLY A 128 17.57 -4.73 18.10
N THR A 129 17.61 -3.48 17.71
CA THR A 129 18.18 -2.44 18.53
C THR A 129 17.35 -2.18 19.77
N ALA A 130 16.13 -2.53 19.68
CA ALA A 130 15.24 -2.34 20.81
C ALA A 130 15.57 -3.33 21.90
#